data_7bcc947a2f42cf3df6f7ea8ed5739831
#
_entry.id   7bcc947a2f42cf3df6f7ea8ed5739831
#
_cell.length_a   1.000
_cell.length_b   1.000
_cell.length_c   1.000
_cell.angle_alpha   90.00
_cell.angle_beta   90.00
_cell.angle_gamma   90.00
#
_symmetry.space_group_name_H-M   'P 1'
#
loop_
_entity.id
_entity.type
_entity.pdbx_description
1 polymer ?
#
loop_
_entity_poly.entity_id
_entity_poly.type
_entity_poly.pdbx_seq_one_letter_code
_entity_poly.pdbx_strand_id
1 'polypeptide(L)' 'MYEYKFVRVDLEGFLISTRRPKVDYHRLVEEHAREGWRLVQIFAPAVSVVSGGTPDYFEIIFEKGS' A
#
# COMPACT_ATOMS: atom_id res chain seq x y z
N MET A 1 17.85 -11.37 -11.82
CA MET A 1 16.42 -11.64 -11.66
C MET A 1 15.87 -10.77 -10.54
N TYR A 2 14.62 -10.32 -10.67
CA TYR A 2 13.99 -9.49 -9.65
C TYR A 2 12.99 -10.28 -8.84
N GLU A 3 12.90 -9.93 -7.58
CA GLU A 3 11.87 -10.44 -6.69
C GLU A 3 10.88 -9.31 -6.42
N TYR A 4 9.62 -9.66 -6.21
CA TYR A 4 8.58 -8.69 -5.93
C TYR A 4 7.89 -9.00 -4.61
N LYS A 5 7.54 -7.96 -3.89
CA LYS A 5 6.86 -8.08 -2.62
C LYS A 5 5.65 -7.16 -2.61
N PHE A 6 4.51 -7.72 -2.20
CA PHE A 6 3.25 -6.98 -2.13
C PHE A 6 2.88 -6.80 -0.67
N VAL A 7 2.79 -5.55 -0.24
CA VAL A 7 2.48 -5.24 1.15
C VAL A 7 1.13 -4.53 1.20
N ARG A 8 0.16 -5.16 1.85
CA ARG A 8 -1.17 -4.59 2.01
C ARG A 8 -1.18 -3.60 3.16
N VAL A 9 -1.77 -2.44 2.94
CA VAL A 9 -1.96 -1.41 3.97
C VAL A 9 -3.45 -1.12 4.07
N ASP A 10 -4.04 -1.48 5.21
CA ASP A 10 -5.46 -1.24 5.44
C ASP A 10 -5.73 0.22 5.77
N LEU A 11 -6.89 0.70 5.38
CA LEU A 11 -7.35 2.05 5.69
C LEU A 11 -8.35 2.00 6.83
N GLU A 12 -8.41 3.07 7.61
CA GLU A 12 -9.37 3.22 8.69
C GLU A 12 -10.12 4.54 8.55
N GLY A 13 -11.28 4.63 9.21
CA GLY A 13 -12.12 5.81 9.16
C GLY A 13 -13.47 5.49 8.52
N PHE A 14 -14.52 6.20 8.95
CA PHE A 14 -15.88 5.97 8.48
C PHE A 14 -16.19 6.74 7.20
N LEU A 15 -15.65 7.93 7.08
CA LEU A 15 -15.92 8.83 5.95
C LEU A 15 -14.70 8.90 5.06
N ILE A 16 -14.93 9.19 3.79
CA ILE A 16 -13.84 9.36 2.82
C ILE A 16 -12.84 10.38 3.33
N SER A 17 -13.32 11.48 3.89
CA SER A 17 -12.45 12.55 4.39
C SER A 17 -11.64 12.15 5.62
N THR A 18 -12.02 11.06 6.30
CA THR A 18 -11.31 10.60 7.50
C THR A 18 -10.50 9.33 7.26
N ARG A 19 -10.55 8.79 6.06
CA ARG A 19 -9.80 7.58 5.74
C ARG A 19 -8.31 7.86 5.75
N ARG A 20 -7.57 7.00 6.42
CA ARG A 20 -6.12 7.10 6.51
C ARG A 20 -5.52 5.71 6.68
N PRO A 21 -4.24 5.52 6.30
CA PRO A 21 -3.57 4.23 6.52
C PRO A 21 -3.45 3.92 8.00
N LYS A 22 -3.64 2.66 8.36
CA LYS A 22 -3.48 2.21 9.75
C LYS A 22 -2.02 2.22 10.20
N VAL A 23 -1.10 2.18 9.26
CA VAL A 23 0.33 2.22 9.54
C VAL A 23 0.96 3.37 8.79
N ASP A 24 2.13 3.82 9.29
CA ASP A 24 2.90 4.84 8.62
C ASP A 24 3.59 4.21 7.41
N TYR A 25 2.97 4.35 6.25
CA TYR A 25 3.49 3.72 5.03
C TYR A 25 4.78 4.35 4.53
N HIS A 26 5.05 5.61 4.86
CA HIS A 26 6.33 6.23 4.51
C HIS A 26 7.46 5.53 5.25
N ARG A 27 7.26 5.24 6.51
CA ARG A 27 8.23 4.51 7.31
C ARG A 27 8.42 3.10 6.78
N LEU A 28 7.33 2.47 6.39
CA LEU A 28 7.35 1.12 5.83
C LEU A 28 8.19 1.08 4.55
N VAL A 29 8.02 2.08 3.68
CA VAL A 29 8.80 2.20 2.45
C VAL A 29 10.29 2.38 2.77
N GLU A 30 10.60 3.25 3.74
CA GLU A 30 11.98 3.49 4.13
C GLU A 30 12.64 2.25 4.72
N GLU A 31 11.92 1.51 5.55
CA GLU A 31 12.44 0.26 6.12
C GLU A 31 12.76 -0.76 5.04
N HIS A 32 11.88 -0.89 4.05
CA HIS A 32 12.11 -1.79 2.94
C HIS A 32 13.30 -1.33 2.08
N ALA A 33 13.45 -0.02 1.90
CA ALA A 33 14.58 0.52 1.15
C ALA A 33 15.90 0.16 1.81
N ARG A 34 15.95 0.16 3.14
CA ARG A 34 17.16 -0.22 3.87
C ARG A 34 17.52 -1.68 3.65
N GLU A 35 16.56 -2.52 3.33
CA GLU A 35 16.76 -3.92 3.05
C GLU A 35 17.02 -4.20 1.58
N GLY A 36 17.11 -3.16 0.76
CA GLY A 36 17.39 -3.29 -0.66
C GLY A 36 16.17 -3.36 -1.54
N TRP A 37 14.98 -3.16 -0.99
CA TRP A 37 13.75 -3.13 -1.76
C TRP A 37 13.52 -1.75 -2.36
N ARG A 38 13.02 -1.71 -3.59
CA ARG A 38 12.69 -0.47 -4.28
C ARG A 38 11.19 -0.38 -4.48
N LEU A 39 10.62 0.78 -4.18
CA LEU A 39 9.22 1.02 -4.43
C LEU A 39 8.96 1.08 -5.93
N VAL A 40 8.05 0.24 -6.40
CA VAL A 40 7.65 0.22 -7.80
C VAL A 40 6.39 1.05 -7.99
N GLN A 41 5.39 0.78 -7.16
CA GLN A 41 4.08 1.40 -7.36
C GLN A 41 3.22 1.18 -6.12
N ILE A 42 2.28 2.09 -5.91
CA ILE A 42 1.22 1.93 -4.91
C ILE A 42 -0.05 1.70 -5.69
N PHE A 43 -0.70 0.59 -5.44
CA PHE A 43 -1.89 0.16 -6.17
C PHE A 43 -3.10 0.11 -5.25
N ALA A 44 -4.16 0.81 -5.65
CA ALA A 44 -5.44 0.74 -4.97
C ALA A 44 -6.38 -0.14 -5.81
N PRO A 45 -6.97 -1.18 -5.23
CA PRO A 45 -7.84 -2.06 -5.99
C PRO A 45 -9.12 -1.36 -6.43
N ALA A 46 -9.79 -1.96 -7.41
CA ALA A 46 -11.10 -1.49 -7.82
C ALA A 46 -12.07 -1.60 -6.64
N VAL A 47 -12.89 -0.59 -6.46
CA VAL A 47 -13.82 -0.54 -5.34
C VAL A 47 -15.21 -0.90 -5.80
N SER A 48 -16.01 -1.46 -4.87
CA SER A 48 -17.38 -1.80 -5.17
C SER A 48 -18.28 -0.58 -4.94
N VAL A 49 -19.42 -0.56 -5.62
CA VAL A 49 -20.42 0.46 -5.42
C VAL A 49 -20.95 0.43 -3.99
N VAL A 50 -20.99 -0.76 -3.41
CA VAL A 50 -21.47 -0.96 -2.04
C VAL A 50 -20.58 -0.25 -1.03
N SER A 51 -19.30 -0.17 -1.28
CA SER A 51 -18.38 0.52 -0.38
C SER A 51 -18.28 2.02 -0.68
N GLY A 52 -19.20 2.53 -1.49
CA GLY A 52 -19.24 3.96 -1.80
C GLY A 52 -18.13 4.44 -2.70
N GLY A 53 -17.49 3.53 -3.44
CA GLY A 53 -16.41 3.88 -4.33
C GLY A 53 -15.09 4.17 -3.62
N THR A 54 -14.96 3.77 -2.35
CA THR A 54 -13.76 4.02 -1.56
C THR A 54 -13.02 2.71 -1.32
N PRO A 55 -11.72 2.64 -1.61
CA PRO A 55 -10.95 1.42 -1.31
C PRO A 55 -10.80 1.24 0.20
N ASP A 56 -10.75 -0.02 0.63
CA ASP A 56 -10.52 -0.38 2.03
C ASP A 56 -9.05 -0.56 2.32
N TYR A 57 -8.24 -0.71 1.31
CA TYR A 57 -6.81 -0.91 1.44
C TYR A 57 -6.10 -0.53 0.16
N PHE A 58 -4.77 -0.44 0.24
CA PHE A 58 -3.94 -0.35 -0.93
C PHE A 58 -2.75 -1.30 -0.77
N GLU A 59 -2.09 -1.59 -1.86
CA GLU A 59 -0.90 -2.44 -1.85
C GLU A 59 0.31 -1.66 -2.33
N ILE A 60 1.40 -1.80 -1.60
CA ILE A 60 2.67 -1.22 -1.99
C ILE A 60 3.47 -2.34 -2.64
N ILE A 61 3.92 -2.10 -3.85
CA ILE A 61 4.67 -3.09 -4.62
C ILE A 61 6.14 -2.71 -4.62
N PHE A 62 6.95 -3.64 -4.13
CA PHE A 62 8.41 -3.47 -4.10
C PHE A 62 9.08 -4.48 -5.01
N GLU A 63 10.25 -4.10 -5.50
CA GLU A 63 11.11 -5.04 -6.22
C GLU A 63 12.51 -5.02 -5.64
N LYS A 64 13.20 -6.13 -5.77
CA LYS A 64 14.56 -6.27 -5.30
C LYS A 64 15.34 -7.09 -6.33
N GLY A 65 16.49 -6.58 -6.76
CA GLY A 65 17.36 -7.29 -7.65
C GLY A 65 18.22 -8.30 -6.90
N SER A 66 18.50 -9.38 -7.55
CA SER A 66 19.36 -10.41 -6.98
C SER A 66 20.46 -10.83 -7.98
#